data_de622b37ec879e7ffb736be5d97d1d5c
#
_entry.id   de622b37ec879e7ffb736be5d97d1d5c
#
_cell.length_a   1.000
_cell.length_b   1.000
_cell.length_c   1.000
_cell.angle_alpha   90.00
_cell.angle_beta   90.00
_cell.angle_gamma   90.00
#
_symmetry.space_group_name_H-M   'P 1'
#
loop_
_entity.id
_entity.type
_entity.pdbx_description
1 polymer ?
#
loop_
_entity_poly.entity_id
_entity_poly.type
_entity_poly.pdbx_seq_one_letter_code
_entity_poly.pdbx_strand_id
1 'polypeptide(L)'
;PTGFDYWNILIGQGDYYNPYFIDNGKKVQIEGYATNITTDLALEWLENKREKEKPFCLLLHHKAPHRTWMPDTCDLGAFDKVKFPLPENFYDKYEGRIAASEQEMNIFKDMDLVYDLKMADKENEIHTKTGLEGYGRAMYKRMNPQQKAAWDAYYDPIIKDFKARKLEGKELAEWKYQRYMHDYLSVIRSVDRNIGRVLKYLEEKGLLENTLVVYTSDQGFYMGEHGWFD
;
A
#
# COMPACT_ATOMS: atom_id res chain seq x y z
N PRO A 1 10.18 21.09 -4.65
CA PRO A 1 9.76 21.90 -3.51
C PRO A 1 10.66 23.11 -3.30
N THR A 2 10.11 24.17 -2.69
CA THR A 2 10.86 25.37 -2.31
C THR A 2 10.72 25.59 -0.81
N GLY A 3 11.76 26.19 -0.16
CA GLY A 3 11.74 26.43 1.29
C GLY A 3 12.16 25.24 2.15
N PHE A 4 12.76 24.21 1.56
CA PHE A 4 13.32 23.07 2.26
C PHE A 4 14.83 22.98 2.00
N ASP A 5 15.62 22.69 3.03
CA ASP A 5 17.06 22.47 2.91
C ASP A 5 17.40 21.11 2.25
N TYR A 6 16.52 20.14 2.43
CA TYR A 6 16.59 18.82 1.81
C TYR A 6 15.20 18.34 1.41
N TRP A 7 15.09 17.68 0.28
CA TRP A 7 13.86 17.02 -0.13
C TRP A 7 14.14 15.81 -1.04
N ASN A 8 13.34 14.77 -0.83
CA ASN A 8 13.36 13.56 -1.62
C ASN A 8 11.93 13.09 -1.77
N ILE A 9 11.42 13.05 -2.99
CA ILE A 9 10.01 12.78 -3.26
C ILE A 9 9.84 11.67 -4.30
N LEU A 10 8.79 10.89 -4.11
CA LEU A 10 8.34 9.90 -5.10
C LEU A 10 7.83 10.59 -6.37
N ILE A 11 8.02 9.96 -7.53
CA ILE A 11 7.51 10.47 -8.81
C ILE A 11 6.06 10.03 -8.98
N GLY A 12 5.17 10.99 -9.18
CA GLY A 12 3.73 10.73 -9.29
C GLY A 12 3.19 10.06 -8.02
N GLN A 13 2.39 9.02 -8.18
CA GLN A 13 1.88 8.23 -7.04
C GLN A 13 2.92 7.25 -6.46
N GLY A 14 4.10 7.18 -7.05
CA GLY A 14 5.17 6.27 -6.64
C GLY A 14 4.85 4.79 -6.89
N ASP A 15 5.87 3.98 -6.70
CA ASP A 15 5.78 2.52 -6.75
C ASP A 15 6.11 1.94 -5.37
N TYR A 16 5.51 0.82 -4.99
CA TYR A 16 5.81 0.15 -3.73
C TYR A 16 7.19 -0.49 -3.71
N TYR A 17 7.63 -1.05 -4.85
CA TYR A 17 8.91 -1.72 -4.98
C TYR A 17 9.83 -0.99 -5.95
N ASN A 18 11.09 -0.84 -5.55
CA ASN A 18 12.18 -0.25 -6.34
C ASN A 18 11.80 1.09 -6.98
N PRO A 19 11.22 2.03 -6.19
CA PRO A 19 10.67 3.27 -6.71
C PRO A 19 11.74 4.21 -7.25
N TYR A 20 11.29 5.12 -8.12
CA TYR A 20 12.06 6.30 -8.47
C TYR A 20 11.74 7.46 -7.54
N PHE A 21 12.78 8.18 -7.16
CA PHE A 21 12.70 9.42 -6.40
C PHE A 21 13.29 10.59 -7.17
N ILE A 22 12.92 11.80 -6.77
CA ILE A 22 13.66 13.02 -7.11
C ILE A 22 14.37 13.48 -5.83
N ASP A 23 15.65 13.25 -5.75
CA ASP A 23 16.52 13.66 -4.64
C ASP A 23 17.14 15.02 -4.95
N ASN A 24 16.68 16.07 -4.29
CA ASN A 24 17.15 17.45 -4.53
C ASN A 24 17.24 17.80 -6.02
N GLY A 25 16.26 17.39 -6.83
CA GLY A 25 16.18 17.67 -8.26
C GLY A 25 16.80 16.60 -9.17
N LYS A 26 17.47 15.59 -8.61
CA LYS A 26 18.08 14.50 -9.39
C LYS A 26 17.23 13.24 -9.31
N LYS A 27 16.88 12.66 -10.47
CA LYS A 27 16.15 11.39 -10.53
C LYS A 27 17.07 10.24 -10.15
N VAL A 28 16.66 9.45 -9.15
CA VAL A 28 17.36 8.26 -8.67
C VAL A 28 16.38 7.11 -8.51
N GLN A 29 16.81 5.88 -8.78
CA GLN A 29 16.06 4.68 -8.42
C GLN A 29 16.72 4.06 -7.20
N ILE A 30 15.90 3.68 -6.21
CA ILE A 30 16.38 3.04 -4.98
C ILE A 30 15.73 1.66 -4.91
N GLU A 31 16.54 0.62 -4.77
CA GLU A 31 16.07 -0.74 -4.63
C GLU A 31 15.54 -0.97 -3.21
N GLY A 32 14.37 -1.60 -3.11
CA GLY A 32 13.73 -1.92 -1.84
C GLY A 32 12.24 -1.60 -1.83
N TYR A 33 11.67 -1.57 -0.63
CA TYR A 33 10.27 -1.27 -0.39
C TYR A 33 10.08 0.20 -0.02
N ALA A 34 9.17 0.90 -0.69
CA ALA A 34 9.03 2.36 -0.62
C ALA A 34 8.90 2.90 0.81
N THR A 35 8.08 2.27 1.66
CA THR A 35 7.88 2.71 3.05
C THR A 35 9.17 2.64 3.86
N ASN A 36 9.95 1.56 3.69
CA ASN A 36 11.26 1.42 4.36
C ASN A 36 12.23 2.46 3.84
N ILE A 37 12.35 2.61 2.52
CA ILE A 37 13.27 3.58 1.88
C ILE A 37 12.97 5.00 2.36
N THR A 38 11.69 5.41 2.35
CA THR A 38 11.28 6.76 2.78
C THR A 38 11.68 7.01 4.23
N THR A 39 11.52 6.03 5.09
CA THR A 39 11.96 6.10 6.50
C THR A 39 13.47 6.12 6.64
N ASP A 40 14.20 5.29 5.88
CA ASP A 40 15.66 5.26 5.89
C ASP A 40 16.25 6.61 5.48
N LEU A 41 15.70 7.24 4.44
CA LEU A 41 16.09 8.57 3.99
C LEU A 41 15.83 9.65 5.06
N ALA A 42 14.72 9.56 5.77
CA ALA A 42 14.39 10.47 6.87
C ALA A 42 15.34 10.30 8.06
N LEU A 43 15.63 9.06 8.47
CA LEU A 43 16.55 8.76 9.55
C LEU A 43 18.00 9.15 9.19
N GLU A 44 18.41 8.90 7.95
CA GLU A 44 19.71 9.33 7.44
C GLU A 44 19.84 10.86 7.44
N TRP A 45 18.80 11.58 7.08
CA TRP A 45 18.81 13.04 7.14
C TRP A 45 18.89 13.54 8.60
N LEU A 46 18.10 12.97 9.49
CA LEU A 46 18.11 13.31 10.91
C LEU A 46 19.48 13.07 11.55
N GLU A 47 20.15 11.97 11.21
CA GLU A 47 21.43 11.60 11.81
C GLU A 47 22.60 12.37 11.23
N ASN A 48 22.68 12.50 9.89
CA ASN A 48 23.91 12.87 9.21
C ASN A 48 23.85 14.19 8.43
N LYS A 49 22.64 14.72 8.13
CA LYS A 49 22.52 15.85 7.19
C LYS A 49 21.98 17.12 7.80
N ARG A 50 21.10 17.04 8.81
CA ARG A 50 20.55 18.23 9.45
C ARG A 50 21.62 18.98 10.26
N GLU A 51 21.48 20.27 10.42
CA GLU A 51 22.24 21.07 11.37
C GLU A 51 21.73 20.78 12.79
N LYS A 52 22.54 20.07 13.59
CA LYS A 52 22.10 19.53 14.91
C LYS A 52 21.74 20.62 15.92
N GLU A 53 22.36 21.80 15.81
CA GLU A 53 22.14 22.95 16.69
C GLU A 53 20.87 23.76 16.32
N LYS A 54 20.26 23.45 15.17
CA LYS A 54 19.03 24.11 14.76
C LYS A 54 17.80 23.24 15.00
N PRO A 55 16.62 23.84 15.28
CA PRO A 55 15.37 23.11 15.25
C PRO A 55 15.11 22.56 13.83
N PHE A 56 14.37 21.45 13.75
CA PHE A 56 14.03 20.85 12.46
C PHE A 56 12.52 20.75 12.27
N CYS A 57 12.11 20.72 11.00
CA CYS A 57 10.77 20.34 10.57
C CYS A 57 10.90 19.21 9.55
N LEU A 58 10.39 18.02 9.88
CA LEU A 58 10.43 16.84 9.02
C LEU A 58 9.02 16.51 8.53
N LEU A 59 8.81 16.53 7.22
CA LEU A 59 7.60 16.02 6.57
C LEU A 59 7.90 14.64 6.02
N LEU A 60 7.46 13.60 6.73
CA LEU A 60 7.66 12.19 6.37
C LEU A 60 6.36 11.64 5.78
N HIS A 61 6.26 11.66 4.45
CA HIS A 61 5.06 11.23 3.73
C HIS A 61 5.28 9.87 3.09
N HIS A 62 4.56 8.86 3.58
CA HIS A 62 4.55 7.53 2.99
C HIS A 62 3.57 7.44 1.82
N LYS A 63 3.93 6.66 0.78
CA LYS A 63 2.98 6.25 -0.25
C LYS A 63 1.87 5.37 0.33
N ALA A 64 2.26 4.46 1.21
CA ALA A 64 1.33 3.53 1.85
C ALA A 64 0.36 4.28 2.79
N PRO A 65 -0.93 3.92 2.80
CA PRO A 65 -1.55 2.76 2.18
C PRO A 65 -2.26 3.02 0.83
N HIS A 66 -1.81 3.96 0.02
CA HIS A 66 -2.42 4.24 -1.29
C HIS A 66 -2.61 2.95 -2.12
N ARG A 67 -3.70 2.85 -2.90
CA ARG A 67 -3.94 1.80 -3.89
C ARG A 67 -2.66 1.58 -4.73
N THR A 68 -2.12 0.36 -4.89
CA THR A 68 -2.82 -0.95 -4.85
C THR A 68 -2.43 -1.84 -3.67
N TRP A 69 -2.05 -1.33 -2.57
CA TRP A 69 -1.80 -2.09 -1.33
C TRP A 69 -0.87 -3.31 -1.55
N MET A 70 0.33 -3.08 -2.04
CA MET A 70 1.33 -4.13 -2.18
C MET A 70 2.10 -4.28 -0.87
N PRO A 71 1.96 -5.38 -0.12
CA PRO A 71 2.67 -5.58 1.14
C PRO A 71 4.18 -5.64 0.95
N ASP A 72 4.94 -5.25 1.98
CA ASP A 72 6.35 -5.60 2.06
C ASP A 72 6.51 -7.13 2.13
N THR A 73 7.59 -7.67 1.56
CA THR A 73 7.85 -9.12 1.56
C THR A 73 7.87 -9.74 2.96
N CYS A 74 8.28 -9.00 3.97
CA CYS A 74 8.27 -9.45 5.37
C CYS A 74 6.89 -9.40 6.03
N ASP A 75 5.91 -8.76 5.41
CA ASP A 75 4.54 -8.64 5.92
C ASP A 75 3.53 -9.50 5.11
N LEU A 76 3.99 -10.22 4.08
CA LEU A 76 3.16 -11.16 3.33
C LEU A 76 2.56 -12.20 4.28
N GLY A 77 1.24 -12.39 4.19
CA GLY A 77 0.53 -13.37 5.02
C GLY A 77 0.32 -12.98 6.49
N ALA A 78 0.69 -11.77 6.89
CA ALA A 78 0.59 -11.34 8.29
C ALA A 78 -0.83 -11.46 8.87
N PHE A 79 -1.86 -11.39 8.04
CA PHE A 79 -3.27 -11.46 8.44
C PHE A 79 -4.04 -12.65 7.87
N ASP A 80 -3.38 -13.63 7.25
CA ASP A 80 -4.05 -14.77 6.59
C ASP A 80 -4.97 -15.59 7.51
N LYS A 81 -4.66 -15.60 8.81
CA LYS A 81 -5.46 -16.32 9.81
C LYS A 81 -6.63 -15.51 10.35
N VAL A 82 -6.75 -14.24 9.95
CA VAL A 82 -7.81 -13.34 10.40
C VAL A 82 -8.94 -13.38 9.37
N LYS A 83 -10.14 -13.69 9.84
CA LYS A 83 -11.37 -13.51 9.04
C LYS A 83 -12.01 -12.20 9.46
N PHE A 84 -12.06 -11.24 8.56
CA PHE A 84 -12.68 -9.94 8.82
C PHE A 84 -14.20 -10.03 8.71
N PRO A 85 -14.96 -9.48 9.65
CA PRO A 85 -16.40 -9.40 9.53
C PRO A 85 -16.76 -8.48 8.36
N LEU A 86 -17.83 -8.83 7.65
CA LEU A 86 -18.39 -7.91 6.66
C LEU A 86 -19.07 -6.76 7.38
N PRO A 87 -18.93 -5.51 6.91
CA PRO A 87 -19.78 -4.41 7.35
C PRO A 87 -21.27 -4.72 7.16
N GLU A 88 -22.14 -4.24 8.07
CA GLU A 88 -23.58 -4.49 7.97
C GLU A 88 -24.18 -4.03 6.66
N ASN A 89 -23.64 -2.96 6.09
CA ASN A 89 -24.06 -2.37 4.83
C ASN A 89 -23.20 -2.81 3.61
N PHE A 90 -22.45 -3.90 3.71
CA PHE A 90 -21.59 -4.40 2.62
C PHE A 90 -22.38 -4.66 1.32
N TYR A 91 -23.62 -5.10 1.42
CA TYR A 91 -24.52 -5.35 0.28
C TYR A 91 -25.54 -4.23 0.08
N ASP A 92 -25.15 -2.99 0.31
CA ASP A 92 -25.98 -1.81 0.10
C ASP A 92 -26.48 -1.72 -1.36
N LYS A 93 -27.76 -1.42 -1.54
CA LYS A 93 -28.39 -1.28 -2.84
C LYS A 93 -28.46 0.16 -3.33
N TYR A 94 -28.03 1.12 -2.52
CA TYR A 94 -28.03 2.55 -2.78
C TYR A 94 -29.39 3.16 -3.15
N GLU A 95 -30.51 2.54 -2.69
CA GLU A 95 -31.86 2.98 -3.01
C GLU A 95 -32.08 4.46 -2.65
N GLY A 96 -32.52 5.26 -3.63
CA GLY A 96 -32.72 6.70 -3.48
C GLY A 96 -31.44 7.55 -3.44
N ARG A 97 -30.25 6.95 -3.63
CA ARG A 97 -28.95 7.64 -3.58
C ARG A 97 -28.21 7.51 -4.90
N ILE A 98 -28.59 8.33 -5.89
CA ILE A 98 -28.06 8.29 -7.26
C ILE A 98 -26.54 8.48 -7.25
N ALA A 99 -26.01 9.47 -6.54
CA ALA A 99 -24.57 9.72 -6.49
C ALA A 99 -23.78 8.52 -5.94
N ALA A 100 -24.33 7.77 -5.00
CA ALA A 100 -23.70 6.56 -4.47
C ALA A 100 -23.76 5.39 -5.46
N SER A 101 -24.86 5.26 -6.21
CA SER A 101 -25.02 4.16 -7.18
C SER A 101 -24.12 4.32 -8.42
N GLU A 102 -23.68 5.54 -8.71
CA GLU A 102 -22.80 5.87 -9.87
C GLU A 102 -21.30 5.78 -9.53
N GLN A 103 -20.93 5.47 -8.28
CA GLN A 103 -19.51 5.37 -7.91
C GLN A 103 -18.89 4.07 -8.48
N GLU A 104 -17.70 4.20 -9.07
CA GLU A 104 -16.89 3.08 -9.59
C GLU A 104 -15.87 2.61 -8.54
N MET A 105 -16.34 2.30 -7.33
CA MET A 105 -15.51 1.88 -6.20
C MET A 105 -16.08 0.66 -5.46
N ASN A 106 -16.92 -0.12 -6.15
CA ASN A 106 -17.53 -1.31 -5.56
C ASN A 106 -16.57 -2.51 -5.60
N ILE A 107 -16.36 -3.16 -4.45
CA ILE A 107 -15.46 -4.32 -4.30
C ILE A 107 -15.82 -5.44 -5.28
N PHE A 108 -17.10 -5.73 -5.47
CA PHE A 108 -17.51 -6.80 -6.37
C PHE A 108 -17.30 -6.44 -7.84
N LYS A 109 -17.75 -5.23 -8.24
CA LYS A 109 -17.78 -4.82 -9.65
C LYS A 109 -16.45 -4.25 -10.13
N ASP A 110 -15.86 -3.36 -9.35
CA ASP A 110 -14.84 -2.41 -9.81
C ASP A 110 -13.43 -2.76 -9.30
N MET A 111 -13.33 -3.51 -8.19
CA MET A 111 -12.03 -3.96 -7.69
C MET A 111 -11.41 -4.98 -8.64
N ASP A 112 -10.24 -4.62 -9.18
CA ASP A 112 -9.53 -5.41 -10.19
C ASP A 112 -8.80 -6.61 -9.56
N LEU A 113 -8.96 -7.78 -10.17
CA LEU A 113 -8.32 -9.00 -9.68
C LEU A 113 -6.78 -8.96 -9.81
N VAL A 114 -6.27 -8.38 -10.88
CA VAL A 114 -4.82 -8.36 -11.16
C VAL A 114 -4.15 -7.15 -10.52
N TYR A 115 -4.72 -5.97 -10.70
CA TYR A 115 -4.17 -4.72 -10.19
C TYR A 115 -4.32 -4.59 -8.66
N ASP A 116 -5.55 -4.77 -8.16
CA ASP A 116 -5.85 -4.59 -6.73
C ASP A 116 -5.53 -5.84 -5.90
N LEU A 117 -5.88 -7.03 -6.40
CA LEU A 117 -5.81 -8.27 -5.64
C LEU A 117 -4.64 -9.19 -6.04
N LYS A 118 -3.76 -8.75 -6.94
CA LYS A 118 -2.50 -9.41 -7.33
C LYS A 118 -2.70 -10.81 -7.93
N MET A 119 -3.88 -11.09 -8.51
CA MET A 119 -4.19 -12.38 -9.15
C MET A 119 -3.58 -12.48 -10.56
N ALA A 120 -2.35 -12.04 -10.74
CA ALA A 120 -1.60 -12.11 -11.99
C ALA A 120 -0.98 -13.51 -12.16
N ASP A 121 -1.70 -14.42 -12.80
CA ASP A 121 -1.18 -15.75 -13.10
C ASP A 121 -0.15 -15.74 -14.24
N LYS A 122 0.71 -16.76 -14.26
CA LYS A 122 1.78 -16.89 -15.24
C LYS A 122 1.27 -17.24 -16.64
N GLU A 123 0.15 -17.93 -16.70
CA GLU A 123 -0.55 -18.33 -17.94
C GLU A 123 -1.36 -17.21 -18.56
N ASN A 124 -1.54 -16.09 -17.89
CA ASN A 124 -2.40 -14.97 -18.27
C ASN A 124 -3.87 -15.38 -18.54
N GLU A 125 -4.41 -16.31 -17.76
CA GLU A 125 -5.79 -16.76 -17.87
C GLU A 125 -6.78 -15.89 -17.09
N ILE A 126 -6.28 -15.13 -16.09
CA ILE A 126 -7.10 -14.22 -15.31
C ILE A 126 -7.14 -12.86 -16.01
N HIS A 127 -8.32 -12.49 -16.48
CA HIS A 127 -8.60 -11.22 -17.14
C HIS A 127 -9.67 -10.44 -16.38
N THR A 128 -9.61 -9.12 -16.49
CA THR A 128 -10.59 -8.24 -15.89
C THR A 128 -11.14 -7.26 -16.91
N LYS A 129 -12.29 -6.66 -16.59
CA LYS A 129 -12.95 -5.67 -17.47
C LYS A 129 -12.51 -4.23 -17.20
N THR A 130 -11.69 -4.01 -16.18
CA THR A 130 -11.31 -2.66 -15.72
C THR A 130 -10.23 -2.00 -16.59
N GLY A 131 -9.48 -2.79 -17.38
CA GLY A 131 -8.34 -2.31 -18.16
C GLY A 131 -7.06 -2.08 -17.33
N LEU A 132 -7.06 -2.38 -16.04
CA LEU A 132 -5.93 -2.14 -15.12
C LEU A 132 -4.91 -3.27 -15.04
N GLU A 133 -5.16 -4.43 -15.68
CA GLU A 133 -4.28 -5.61 -15.66
C GLU A 133 -2.83 -5.28 -16.04
N GLY A 134 -2.66 -4.44 -17.08
CA GLY A 134 -1.32 -4.05 -17.56
C GLY A 134 -0.50 -3.36 -16.48
N TYR A 135 -1.13 -2.51 -15.67
CA TYR A 135 -0.48 -1.84 -14.54
C TYR A 135 -0.10 -2.83 -13.44
N GLY A 136 -0.99 -3.75 -13.07
CA GLY A 136 -0.70 -4.79 -12.08
C GLY A 136 0.48 -5.66 -12.48
N ARG A 137 0.53 -6.11 -13.75
CA ARG A 137 1.65 -6.89 -14.29
C ARG A 137 2.96 -6.08 -14.36
N ALA A 138 2.87 -4.76 -14.64
CA ALA A 138 4.04 -3.89 -14.67
C ALA A 138 4.67 -3.72 -13.27
N MET A 139 3.84 -3.61 -12.23
CA MET A 139 4.32 -3.53 -10.84
C MET A 139 5.10 -4.80 -10.43
N TYR A 140 4.61 -5.99 -10.77
CA TYR A 140 5.33 -7.24 -10.55
C TYR A 140 6.66 -7.28 -11.30
N LYS A 141 6.69 -6.83 -12.57
CA LYS A 141 7.93 -6.81 -13.38
C LYS A 141 9.02 -5.94 -12.78
N ARG A 142 8.66 -4.90 -12.02
CA ARG A 142 9.61 -4.00 -11.35
C ARG A 142 10.40 -4.67 -10.22
N MET A 143 9.87 -5.72 -9.62
CA MET A 143 10.51 -6.44 -8.53
C MET A 143 11.82 -7.10 -8.94
N ASN A 144 12.79 -7.11 -8.03
CA ASN A 144 14.02 -7.88 -8.20
C ASN A 144 13.77 -9.40 -8.00
N PRO A 145 14.76 -10.27 -8.30
CA PRO A 145 14.57 -11.71 -8.18
C PRO A 145 14.17 -12.20 -6.77
N GLN A 146 14.74 -11.62 -5.71
CA GLN A 146 14.41 -12.01 -4.34
C GLN A 146 12.98 -11.60 -3.96
N GLN A 147 12.59 -10.37 -4.32
CA GLN A 147 11.23 -9.88 -4.12
C GLN A 147 10.22 -10.75 -4.87
N LYS A 148 10.50 -11.12 -6.13
CA LYS A 148 9.65 -12.02 -6.92
C LYS A 148 9.54 -13.40 -6.29
N ALA A 149 10.65 -13.97 -5.83
CA ALA A 149 10.64 -15.29 -5.19
C ALA A 149 9.73 -15.32 -3.95
N ALA A 150 9.83 -14.30 -3.08
CA ALA A 150 8.97 -14.18 -1.91
C ALA A 150 7.49 -13.95 -2.30
N TRP A 151 7.26 -13.11 -3.30
CA TRP A 151 5.95 -12.81 -3.84
C TRP A 151 5.27 -14.04 -4.43
N ASP A 152 5.96 -14.75 -5.31
CA ASP A 152 5.46 -15.97 -5.95
C ASP A 152 5.16 -17.06 -4.92
N ALA A 153 6.05 -17.25 -3.95
CA ALA A 153 5.84 -18.21 -2.87
C ALA A 153 4.56 -17.97 -2.09
N TYR A 154 4.16 -16.69 -1.96
CA TYR A 154 2.94 -16.30 -1.25
C TYR A 154 1.70 -16.29 -2.16
N TYR A 155 1.77 -15.64 -3.33
CA TYR A 155 0.58 -15.45 -4.18
C TYR A 155 0.27 -16.64 -5.09
N ASP A 156 1.24 -17.42 -5.56
CA ASP A 156 0.99 -18.57 -6.46
C ASP A 156 -0.01 -19.60 -5.87
N PRO A 157 0.10 -19.99 -4.57
CA PRO A 157 -0.90 -20.88 -3.96
C PRO A 157 -2.31 -20.24 -3.90
N ILE A 158 -2.39 -18.95 -3.63
CA ILE A 158 -3.67 -18.21 -3.56
C ILE A 158 -4.31 -18.14 -4.94
N ILE A 159 -3.53 -17.83 -5.97
CA ILE A 159 -3.97 -17.79 -7.37
C ILE A 159 -4.48 -19.16 -7.80
N LYS A 160 -3.75 -20.24 -7.47
CA LYS A 160 -4.14 -21.61 -7.77
C LYS A 160 -5.47 -21.99 -7.11
N ASP A 161 -5.64 -21.67 -5.82
CA ASP A 161 -6.90 -21.90 -5.10
C ASP A 161 -8.05 -21.10 -5.72
N PHE A 162 -7.85 -19.81 -6.00
CA PHE A 162 -8.83 -18.94 -6.64
C PHE A 162 -9.33 -19.52 -7.99
N LYS A 163 -8.40 -19.93 -8.86
CA LYS A 163 -8.74 -20.57 -10.16
C LYS A 163 -9.54 -21.85 -9.98
N ALA A 164 -9.21 -22.68 -9.00
CA ALA A 164 -9.90 -23.93 -8.73
C ALA A 164 -11.33 -23.73 -8.20
N ARG A 165 -11.56 -22.69 -7.39
CA ARG A 165 -12.83 -22.43 -6.71
C ARG A 165 -13.92 -21.89 -7.63
N LYS A 166 -13.58 -21.21 -8.72
CA LYS A 166 -14.53 -20.60 -9.69
C LYS A 166 -15.61 -19.77 -9.01
N LEU A 167 -15.19 -18.89 -8.10
CA LEU A 167 -16.09 -18.09 -7.27
C LEU A 167 -16.92 -17.12 -8.09
N GLU A 168 -18.20 -16.98 -7.76
CA GLU A 168 -19.15 -16.08 -8.40
C GLU A 168 -20.04 -15.36 -7.39
N GLY A 169 -20.71 -14.30 -7.82
CA GLY A 169 -21.72 -13.59 -7.02
C GLY A 169 -21.20 -13.15 -5.65
N LYS A 170 -21.95 -13.48 -4.60
CA LYS A 170 -21.61 -13.10 -3.23
C LYS A 170 -20.31 -13.73 -2.73
N GLU A 171 -20.05 -14.99 -3.09
CA GLU A 171 -18.82 -15.67 -2.67
C GLU A 171 -17.57 -14.98 -3.24
N LEU A 172 -17.63 -14.53 -4.48
CA LEU A 172 -16.55 -13.73 -5.08
C LEU A 172 -16.41 -12.38 -4.40
N ALA A 173 -17.51 -11.69 -4.09
CA ALA A 173 -17.47 -10.40 -3.40
C ALA A 173 -16.82 -10.52 -2.01
N GLU A 174 -17.22 -11.52 -1.22
CA GLU A 174 -16.67 -11.78 0.11
C GLU A 174 -15.19 -12.20 0.04
N TRP A 175 -14.81 -13.00 -0.95
CA TRP A 175 -13.42 -13.38 -1.17
C TRP A 175 -12.56 -12.17 -1.54
N LYS A 176 -13.03 -11.30 -2.44
CA LYS A 176 -12.36 -10.05 -2.80
C LYS A 176 -12.15 -9.16 -1.55
N TYR A 177 -13.19 -9.02 -0.73
CA TYR A 177 -13.13 -8.26 0.51
C TYR A 177 -12.06 -8.80 1.46
N GLN A 178 -12.03 -10.12 1.71
CA GLN A 178 -11.02 -10.72 2.58
C GLN A 178 -9.59 -10.48 2.04
N ARG A 179 -9.36 -10.66 0.74
CA ARG A 179 -8.05 -10.40 0.12
C ARG A 179 -7.66 -8.93 0.23
N TYR A 180 -8.59 -8.02 -0.04
CA TYR A 180 -8.38 -6.59 0.15
C TYR A 180 -7.94 -6.26 1.58
N MET A 181 -8.68 -6.75 2.57
CA MET A 181 -8.38 -6.51 3.98
C MET A 181 -7.02 -7.07 4.40
N HIS A 182 -6.68 -8.29 3.96
CA HIS A 182 -5.38 -8.90 4.24
C HIS A 182 -4.23 -8.05 3.70
N ASP A 183 -4.31 -7.65 2.45
CA ASP A 183 -3.25 -6.88 1.79
C ASP A 183 -3.16 -5.45 2.34
N TYR A 184 -4.31 -4.77 2.51
CA TYR A 184 -4.39 -3.43 3.07
C TYR A 184 -3.74 -3.35 4.46
N LEU A 185 -4.14 -4.24 5.38
CA LEU A 185 -3.59 -4.24 6.74
C LEU A 185 -2.13 -4.69 6.79
N SER A 186 -1.69 -5.54 5.88
CA SER A 186 -0.26 -5.87 5.75
C SER A 186 0.56 -4.64 5.32
N VAL A 187 0.02 -3.79 4.47
CA VAL A 187 0.64 -2.51 4.10
C VAL A 187 0.65 -1.54 5.28
N ILE A 188 -0.46 -1.42 6.02
CA ILE A 188 -0.53 -0.60 7.26
C ILE A 188 0.50 -1.06 8.28
N ARG A 189 0.70 -2.37 8.45
CA ARG A 189 1.73 -2.92 9.35
C ARG A 189 3.12 -2.42 9.00
N SER A 190 3.43 -2.26 7.72
CA SER A 190 4.72 -1.69 7.30
C SER A 190 4.86 -0.22 7.69
N VAL A 191 3.77 0.57 7.61
CA VAL A 191 3.75 1.98 8.03
C VAL A 191 3.96 2.07 9.54
N ASP A 192 3.19 1.31 10.32
CA ASP A 192 3.29 1.26 11.79
C ASP A 192 4.71 0.94 12.25
N ARG A 193 5.33 -0.13 11.70
CA ARG A 193 6.72 -0.50 11.97
C ARG A 193 7.68 0.66 11.68
N ASN A 194 7.50 1.37 10.58
CA ASN A 194 8.39 2.45 10.16
C ASN A 194 8.20 3.72 10.98
N ILE A 195 6.97 4.04 11.38
CA ILE A 195 6.72 5.11 12.36
C ILE A 195 7.40 4.77 13.69
N GLY A 196 7.26 3.53 14.17
CA GLY A 196 7.96 3.06 15.36
C GLY A 196 9.47 3.25 15.30
N ARG A 197 10.10 3.05 14.13
CA ARG A 197 11.53 3.30 13.93
C ARG A 197 11.89 4.78 14.12
N VAL A 198 11.08 5.69 13.61
CA VAL A 198 11.31 7.14 13.77
C VAL A 198 11.14 7.56 15.23
N LEU A 199 10.06 7.13 15.88
CA LEU A 199 9.81 7.43 17.29
C LEU A 199 10.94 6.92 18.19
N LYS A 200 11.38 5.68 17.97
CA LYS A 200 12.52 5.09 18.68
C LYS A 200 13.80 5.88 18.47
N TYR A 201 14.08 6.33 17.25
CA TYR A 201 15.24 7.18 16.97
C TYR A 201 15.17 8.50 17.76
N LEU A 202 14.01 9.18 17.76
CA LEU A 202 13.83 10.42 18.51
C LEU A 202 14.05 10.21 20.02
N GLU A 203 13.56 9.11 20.57
CA GLU A 203 13.76 8.73 21.98
C GLU A 203 15.23 8.48 22.28
N GLU A 204 15.90 7.61 21.52
CA GLU A 204 17.31 7.24 21.69
C GLU A 204 18.28 8.44 21.57
N LYS A 205 17.89 9.45 20.79
CA LYS A 205 18.67 10.69 20.63
C LYS A 205 18.28 11.81 21.61
N GLY A 206 17.35 11.55 22.53
CA GLY A 206 16.86 12.56 23.49
C GLY A 206 16.12 13.72 22.84
N LEU A 207 15.56 13.50 21.65
CA LEU A 207 14.85 14.53 20.88
C LEU A 207 13.35 14.49 21.11
N LEU A 208 12.78 13.36 21.54
CA LEU A 208 11.35 13.14 21.60
C LEU A 208 10.61 14.13 22.51
N GLU A 209 11.17 14.45 23.67
CA GLU A 209 10.54 15.36 24.65
C GLU A 209 10.41 16.80 24.13
N ASN A 210 11.24 17.20 23.16
CA ASN A 210 11.22 18.53 22.55
C ASN A 210 10.79 18.48 21.06
N THR A 211 10.04 17.46 20.69
CA THR A 211 9.53 17.28 19.30
C THR A 211 8.02 17.13 19.33
N LEU A 212 7.31 18.01 18.64
CA LEU A 212 5.90 17.81 18.37
C LEU A 212 5.75 16.80 17.23
N VAL A 213 5.18 15.63 17.52
CA VAL A 213 4.88 14.60 16.54
C VAL A 213 3.42 14.71 16.13
N VAL A 214 3.16 14.87 14.84
CA VAL A 214 1.82 14.89 14.26
C VAL A 214 1.67 13.71 13.30
N TYR A 215 0.69 12.84 13.55
CA TYR A 215 0.29 11.77 12.65
C TYR A 215 -1.05 12.08 12.03
N THR A 216 -1.12 12.05 10.70
CA THR A 216 -2.35 12.34 9.95
C THR A 216 -2.35 11.61 8.61
N SER A 217 -3.49 11.62 7.93
CA SER A 217 -3.66 11.19 6.54
C SER A 217 -4.38 12.30 5.78
N ASP A 218 -4.10 12.40 4.48
CA ASP A 218 -4.79 13.30 3.55
C ASP A 218 -6.14 12.69 3.09
N GLN A 219 -6.27 11.37 3.11
CA GLN A 219 -7.44 10.62 2.66
C GLN A 219 -7.78 9.47 3.62
N GLY A 220 -8.97 8.91 3.46
CA GLY A 220 -9.39 7.66 4.06
C GLY A 220 -9.76 6.64 3.00
N PHE A 221 -10.03 5.40 3.44
CA PHE A 221 -10.54 4.32 2.60
C PHE A 221 -11.81 3.74 3.18
N TYR A 222 -12.71 3.30 2.31
CA TYR A 222 -13.78 2.42 2.72
C TYR A 222 -13.24 1.01 2.97
N MET A 223 -13.60 0.44 4.09
CA MET A 223 -13.20 -0.91 4.49
C MET A 223 -14.33 -1.91 4.24
N GLY A 224 -15.05 -1.73 3.14
CA GLY A 224 -16.19 -2.55 2.75
C GLY A 224 -17.55 -1.93 3.10
N GLU A 225 -17.59 -0.79 3.81
CA GLU A 225 -18.85 -0.07 4.03
C GLU A 225 -19.46 0.30 2.68
N HIS A 226 -20.76 0.09 2.55
CA HIS A 226 -21.49 0.25 1.29
C HIS A 226 -20.99 -0.65 0.15
N GLY A 227 -20.18 -1.68 0.44
CA GLY A 227 -19.53 -2.52 -0.55
C GLY A 227 -18.38 -1.82 -1.27
N TRP A 228 -17.86 -0.73 -0.75
CA TRP A 228 -16.84 0.09 -1.38
C TRP A 228 -15.43 -0.17 -0.85
N PHE A 229 -14.47 0.20 -1.70
CA PHE A 229 -13.04 0.34 -1.39
C PHE A 229 -12.57 1.69 -1.93
N ASP A 230 -11.43 2.22 -1.49
CA ASP A 230 -10.79 3.45 -2.01
C ASP A 230 -11.53 4.77 -1.68
#